data_a5df4ee43a8a9d5cbbf10879d26347c4
#
_entry.id   a5df4ee43a8a9d5cbbf10879d26347c4
#
_cell.length_a   1.000
_cell.length_b   1.000
_cell.length_c   1.000
_cell.angle_alpha   90.00
_cell.angle_beta   90.00
_cell.angle_gamma   90.00
#
_symmetry.space_group_name_H-M   'P 1'
#
loop_
_entity.id
_entity.type
_entity.pdbx_description
1 polymer ?
#
loop_
_entity_poly.entity_id
_entity_poly.type
_entity_poly.pdbx_seq_one_letter_code
_entity_poly.pdbx_strand_id
1 'polypeptide(L)'
;MILFTFTALKAQKRVREKPTAEENNKIDTLAAPAYVNRGNIAAKKAINRSLILPGLGQAYNYKLIVDDIKNNRTEGKAFGKKLAIIGKIGGIYVAGTMLTLSYIDNNKKYRLFLKELQYRELHADAPDPNGSLTAYKDKSALYTGKAVYKNNREVVLIFLGVTYGINVLDAYITARLKYLNVEDRLGFDIRPTFINSNTMLGYNSFTPALKLTLKL
;
A
#
# COMPACT_ATOMS: atom_id res chain seq x y z
N MET A 1 -13.85 -25.90 -12.45
CA MET A 1 -14.32 -24.85 -13.38
C MET A 1 -15.40 -24.07 -12.66
N ILE A 2 -15.02 -22.96 -11.98
CA ILE A 2 -15.93 -22.13 -11.21
C ILE A 2 -16.31 -20.94 -12.08
N LEU A 3 -17.57 -20.93 -12.56
CA LEU A 3 -18.14 -19.81 -13.29
C LEU A 3 -18.48 -18.69 -12.30
N PHE A 4 -17.76 -17.58 -12.38
CA PHE A 4 -18.18 -16.32 -11.74
C PHE A 4 -19.24 -15.64 -12.64
N THR A 5 -20.50 -15.70 -12.22
CA THR A 5 -21.57 -14.92 -12.84
C THR A 5 -21.50 -13.50 -12.30
N PHE A 6 -21.06 -12.56 -13.12
CA PHE A 6 -21.17 -11.12 -12.85
C PHE A 6 -22.65 -10.71 -13.00
N THR A 7 -23.34 -10.48 -11.89
CA THR A 7 -24.62 -9.78 -11.90
C THR A 7 -24.38 -8.29 -12.02
N ALA A 8 -24.68 -7.74 -13.20
CA ALA A 8 -24.66 -6.30 -13.42
C ALA A 8 -25.77 -5.63 -12.61
N LEU A 9 -25.43 -4.90 -11.55
CA LEU A 9 -26.35 -3.98 -10.89
C LEU A 9 -26.70 -2.85 -11.87
N LYS A 10 -27.89 -2.87 -12.40
CA LYS A 10 -28.45 -1.73 -13.14
C LYS A 10 -28.67 -0.58 -12.16
N ALA A 11 -27.83 0.45 -12.25
CA ALA A 11 -28.06 1.72 -11.56
C ALA A 11 -29.40 2.31 -12.03
N GLN A 12 -30.36 2.45 -11.12
CA GLN A 12 -31.61 3.15 -11.37
C GLN A 12 -31.29 4.61 -11.73
N LYS A 13 -31.56 4.94 -12.98
CA LYS A 13 -31.52 6.31 -13.49
C LYS A 13 -32.69 7.06 -12.86
N ARG A 14 -32.43 7.87 -11.83
CA ARG A 14 -33.44 8.82 -11.32
C ARG A 14 -33.81 9.75 -12.47
N VAL A 15 -35.04 9.59 -12.94
CA VAL A 15 -35.67 10.54 -13.87
C VAL A 15 -35.79 11.85 -13.10
N ARG A 16 -35.01 12.85 -13.50
CA ARG A 16 -35.19 14.23 -13.05
C ARG A 16 -36.42 14.74 -13.79
N GLU A 17 -37.52 14.88 -13.09
CA GLU A 17 -38.66 15.66 -13.61
C GLU A 17 -38.18 17.09 -13.93
N LYS A 18 -38.46 17.55 -15.13
CA LYS A 18 -38.22 18.93 -15.51
C LYS A 18 -39.18 19.82 -14.73
N PRO A 19 -38.71 20.84 -14.02
CA PRO A 19 -39.60 21.80 -13.37
C PRO A 19 -40.44 22.53 -14.44
N THR A 20 -41.73 22.62 -14.19
CA THR A 20 -42.69 23.32 -15.00
C THR A 20 -42.38 24.82 -15.02
N ALA A 21 -42.63 25.48 -16.12
CA ALA A 21 -42.22 26.86 -16.43
C ALA A 21 -42.75 27.96 -15.49
N GLU A 22 -43.53 27.64 -14.46
CA GLU A 22 -44.09 28.65 -13.53
C GLU A 22 -43.27 28.86 -12.26
N GLU A 23 -42.20 28.06 -12.03
CA GLU A 23 -41.37 28.15 -10.80
C GLU A 23 -40.09 28.98 -10.98
N ASN A 24 -39.92 29.59 -12.14
CA ASN A 24 -38.68 30.33 -12.52
C ASN A 24 -38.60 31.78 -12.04
N ASN A 25 -39.54 32.28 -11.24
CA ASN A 25 -39.52 33.69 -10.83
C ASN A 25 -39.14 34.01 -9.39
N LYS A 26 -38.57 33.02 -8.67
CA LYS A 26 -37.81 33.33 -7.44
C LYS A 26 -36.33 33.15 -7.76
N ILE A 27 -35.68 34.22 -8.18
CA ILE A 27 -34.23 34.34 -8.16
C ILE A 27 -33.85 34.28 -6.69
N ASP A 28 -33.59 33.08 -6.21
CA ASP A 28 -33.03 32.83 -4.89
C ASP A 28 -31.53 33.19 -4.96
N THR A 29 -31.24 34.51 -4.86
CA THR A 29 -29.90 35.08 -4.89
C THR A 29 -29.04 34.65 -3.71
N LEU A 30 -29.53 33.75 -2.86
CA LEU A 30 -28.86 33.23 -1.69
C LEU A 30 -28.71 31.70 -1.73
N ALA A 31 -28.60 31.10 -2.90
CA ALA A 31 -28.21 29.69 -2.98
C ALA A 31 -26.85 29.54 -2.30
N ALA A 32 -26.84 28.97 -1.11
CA ALA A 32 -25.60 28.65 -0.41
C ALA A 32 -24.66 27.87 -1.35
N PRO A 33 -23.37 28.24 -1.43
CA PRO A 33 -22.46 27.58 -2.35
C PRO A 33 -22.49 26.08 -2.10
N ALA A 34 -22.67 25.29 -3.17
CA ALA A 34 -22.77 23.84 -3.10
C ALA A 34 -21.59 23.27 -2.30
N TYR A 35 -21.87 22.46 -1.28
CA TYR A 35 -20.83 21.85 -0.45
C TYR A 35 -19.87 21.02 -1.30
N VAL A 36 -18.63 21.45 -1.39
CA VAL A 36 -17.56 20.75 -2.10
C VAL A 36 -16.72 19.95 -1.10
N ASN A 37 -16.84 18.62 -1.15
CA ASN A 37 -16.04 17.74 -0.31
C ASN A 37 -14.58 17.70 -0.81
N ARG A 38 -13.75 18.60 -0.29
CA ARG A 38 -12.33 18.71 -0.65
C ARG A 38 -11.55 17.43 -0.39
N GLY A 39 -11.89 16.69 0.68
CA GLY A 39 -11.27 15.40 1.00
C GLY A 39 -11.51 14.35 -0.07
N ASN A 40 -12.72 14.28 -0.64
CA ASN A 40 -13.02 13.37 -1.75
C ASN A 40 -12.23 13.72 -3.01
N ILE A 41 -12.11 15.00 -3.33
CA ILE A 41 -11.35 15.44 -4.52
C ILE A 41 -9.87 15.11 -4.35
N ALA A 42 -9.29 15.39 -3.18
CA ALA A 42 -7.89 15.10 -2.88
C ALA A 42 -7.63 13.58 -2.91
N ALA A 43 -8.50 12.79 -2.28
CA ALA A 43 -8.40 11.34 -2.27
C ALA A 43 -8.45 10.72 -3.66
N LYS A 44 -9.38 11.16 -4.52
CA LYS A 44 -9.45 10.72 -5.94
C LYS A 44 -8.18 11.07 -6.71
N LYS A 45 -7.64 12.28 -6.51
CA LYS A 45 -6.37 12.69 -7.13
C LYS A 45 -5.18 11.85 -6.65
N ALA A 46 -5.14 11.49 -5.36
CA ALA A 46 -4.09 10.65 -4.80
C ALA A 46 -4.16 9.23 -5.37
N ILE A 47 -5.36 8.61 -5.43
CA ILE A 47 -5.55 7.28 -6.05
C ILE A 47 -5.07 7.28 -7.50
N ASN A 48 -5.60 8.19 -8.34
CA ASN A 48 -5.28 8.18 -9.76
C ASN A 48 -3.78 8.31 -10.02
N ARG A 49 -3.06 9.07 -9.18
CA ARG A 49 -1.61 9.20 -9.27
C ARG A 49 -0.89 7.93 -8.81
N SER A 50 -1.35 7.31 -7.71
CA SER A 50 -0.76 6.05 -7.23
C SER A 50 -1.00 4.88 -8.19
N LEU A 51 -2.10 4.91 -8.98
CA LEU A 51 -2.38 3.92 -10.02
C LEU A 51 -1.47 4.06 -11.25
N ILE A 52 -0.92 5.25 -11.52
CA ILE A 52 0.01 5.45 -12.63
C ILE A 52 1.42 4.98 -12.22
N LEU A 53 1.89 5.44 -11.05
CA LEU A 53 3.20 5.07 -10.52
C LEU A 53 3.13 4.98 -9.00
N PRO A 54 3.62 3.88 -8.39
CA PRO A 54 3.71 3.76 -6.94
C PRO A 54 4.47 4.94 -6.34
N GLY A 55 3.93 5.54 -5.28
CA GLY A 55 4.54 6.69 -4.62
C GLY A 55 4.07 8.07 -5.14
N LEU A 56 3.50 8.21 -6.34
CA LEU A 56 3.01 9.50 -6.83
C LEU A 56 1.85 10.07 -6.01
N GLY A 57 1.00 9.21 -5.45
CA GLY A 57 -0.05 9.63 -4.54
C GLY A 57 0.51 10.19 -3.24
N GLN A 58 1.55 9.56 -2.69
CA GLN A 58 2.27 10.05 -1.51
C GLN A 58 3.01 11.37 -1.82
N ALA A 59 3.62 11.50 -2.99
CA ALA A 59 4.22 12.77 -3.44
C ALA A 59 3.17 13.89 -3.54
N TYR A 60 1.96 13.56 -3.99
CA TYR A 60 0.85 14.51 -3.96
C TYR A 60 0.45 14.89 -2.54
N ASN A 61 0.37 13.95 -1.61
CA ASN A 61 0.10 14.20 -0.21
C ASN A 61 1.19 15.07 0.43
N TYR A 62 2.46 14.86 0.09
CA TYR A 62 3.55 15.72 0.48
C TYR A 62 3.34 17.18 0.03
N LYS A 63 2.96 17.38 -1.25
CA LYS A 63 2.63 18.71 -1.77
C LYS A 63 1.50 19.37 -0.99
N LEU A 64 0.46 18.63 -0.63
CA LEU A 64 -0.63 19.16 0.18
C LEU A 64 -0.16 19.66 1.56
N ILE A 65 0.80 18.98 2.20
CA ILE A 65 1.39 19.45 3.46
C ILE A 65 2.20 20.73 3.25
N VAL A 66 2.99 20.79 2.17
CA VAL A 66 3.78 22.00 1.84
C VAL A 66 2.87 23.18 1.58
N ASP A 67 1.76 22.98 0.87
CA ASP A 67 0.79 24.03 0.58
C ASP A 67 0.10 24.56 1.86
N ASP A 68 -0.14 23.69 2.85
CA ASP A 68 -0.70 24.11 4.14
C ASP A 68 0.28 24.96 4.95
N ILE A 69 1.55 24.59 4.95
CA ILE A 69 2.60 25.37 5.63
C ILE A 69 2.73 26.75 4.99
N LYS A 70 2.74 26.81 3.65
CA LYS A 70 2.84 28.08 2.91
C LYS A 70 1.66 29.02 3.19
N ASN A 71 0.48 28.45 3.40
CA ASN A 71 -0.75 29.20 3.66
C ASN A 71 -1.05 29.37 5.17
N ASN A 72 -0.08 29.13 6.04
CA ASN A 72 -0.21 29.24 7.51
C ASN A 72 -1.40 28.46 8.09
N ARG A 73 -1.79 27.32 7.47
CA ARG A 73 -2.89 26.46 7.93
C ARG A 73 -2.44 25.40 8.93
N THR A 74 -1.14 25.22 9.08
CA THR A 74 -0.55 24.24 10.00
C THR A 74 0.54 24.92 10.83
N GLU A 75 0.49 24.75 12.13
CA GLU A 75 1.53 25.24 13.03
C GLU A 75 2.84 24.49 12.82
N GLY A 76 3.94 25.23 12.77
CA GLY A 76 5.28 24.67 12.63
C GLY A 76 5.66 24.15 11.26
N LYS A 77 6.86 23.57 11.16
CA LYS A 77 7.43 23.10 9.88
C LYS A 77 6.90 21.74 9.42
N ALA A 78 6.02 21.09 10.18
CA ALA A 78 5.48 19.75 9.93
C ALA A 78 6.56 18.72 9.49
N PHE A 79 7.75 18.81 10.09
CA PHE A 79 8.90 17.99 9.69
C PHE A 79 8.63 16.50 9.80
N GLY A 80 8.00 16.06 10.89
CA GLY A 80 7.65 14.66 11.10
C GLY A 80 6.69 14.12 10.03
N LYS A 81 5.66 14.91 9.64
CA LYS A 81 4.70 14.53 8.59
C LYS A 81 5.39 14.40 7.22
N LYS A 82 6.32 15.30 6.89
CA LYS A 82 7.12 15.24 5.66
C LYS A 82 8.04 14.03 5.65
N LEU A 83 8.75 13.78 6.75
CA LEU A 83 9.66 12.64 6.88
C LEU A 83 8.91 11.30 6.77
N ALA A 84 7.74 11.19 7.39
CA ALA A 84 6.90 10.01 7.30
C ALA A 84 6.49 9.70 5.84
N ILE A 85 6.11 10.70 5.05
CA ILE A 85 5.75 10.48 3.64
C ILE A 85 6.98 10.09 2.81
N ILE A 86 8.12 10.71 3.02
CA ILE A 86 9.37 10.35 2.34
C ILE A 86 9.76 8.91 2.69
N GLY A 87 9.66 8.53 3.97
CA GLY A 87 9.89 7.16 4.44
C GLY A 87 8.95 6.14 3.80
N LYS A 88 7.66 6.46 3.66
CA LYS A 88 6.68 5.63 2.95
C LYS A 88 7.06 5.42 1.49
N ILE A 89 7.44 6.49 0.78
CA ILE A 89 7.89 6.39 -0.61
C ILE A 89 9.12 5.49 -0.70
N GLY A 90 10.14 5.74 0.12
CA GLY A 90 11.35 4.92 0.16
C GLY A 90 11.05 3.45 0.46
N GLY A 91 10.21 3.17 1.45
CA GLY A 91 9.79 1.82 1.83
C GLY A 91 9.09 1.06 0.69
N ILE A 92 8.22 1.73 -0.07
CA ILE A 92 7.53 1.14 -1.23
C ILE A 92 8.54 0.71 -2.30
N TYR A 93 9.52 1.57 -2.63
CA TYR A 93 10.52 1.25 -3.64
C TYR A 93 11.49 0.17 -3.17
N VAL A 94 11.90 0.17 -1.90
CA VAL A 94 12.74 -0.89 -1.32
C VAL A 94 12.02 -2.23 -1.37
N ALA A 95 10.78 -2.29 -0.88
CA ALA A 95 9.97 -3.50 -0.90
C ALA A 95 9.71 -3.99 -2.33
N GLY A 96 9.33 -3.10 -3.25
CA GLY A 96 9.12 -3.43 -4.66
C GLY A 96 10.37 -3.97 -5.33
N THR A 97 11.53 -3.38 -5.06
CA THR A 97 12.82 -3.86 -5.60
C THR A 97 13.17 -5.25 -5.05
N MET A 98 13.04 -5.47 -3.74
CA MET A 98 13.31 -6.77 -3.13
C MET A 98 12.40 -7.86 -3.69
N LEU A 99 11.10 -7.58 -3.81
CA LEU A 99 10.16 -8.53 -4.40
C LEU A 99 10.46 -8.81 -5.87
N THR A 100 10.83 -7.78 -6.65
CA THR A 100 11.19 -7.95 -8.07
C THR A 100 12.44 -8.80 -8.22
N LEU A 101 13.48 -8.57 -7.43
CA LEU A 101 14.69 -9.38 -7.43
C LEU A 101 14.40 -10.84 -7.04
N SER A 102 13.57 -11.03 -6.02
CA SER A 102 13.12 -12.37 -5.60
C SER A 102 12.33 -13.07 -6.70
N TYR A 103 11.46 -12.35 -7.42
CA TYR A 103 10.76 -12.91 -8.59
C TYR A 103 11.73 -13.37 -9.67
N ILE A 104 12.70 -12.53 -10.02
CA ILE A 104 13.70 -12.83 -11.07
C ILE A 104 14.52 -14.07 -10.68
N ASP A 105 14.97 -14.16 -9.43
CA ASP A 105 15.76 -15.29 -8.95
C ASP A 105 14.94 -16.60 -8.97
N ASN A 106 13.74 -16.60 -8.41
CA ASN A 106 12.86 -17.77 -8.42
C ASN A 106 12.49 -18.19 -9.85
N ASN A 107 12.26 -17.22 -10.76
CA ASN A 107 11.95 -17.52 -12.16
C ASN A 107 13.16 -18.11 -12.92
N LYS A 108 14.38 -17.63 -12.64
CA LYS A 108 15.61 -18.22 -13.20
C LYS A 108 15.79 -19.66 -12.74
N LYS A 109 15.65 -19.91 -11.44
CA LYS A 109 15.75 -21.25 -10.86
C LYS A 109 14.66 -22.17 -11.41
N TYR A 110 13.40 -21.73 -11.46
CA TYR A 110 12.32 -22.48 -12.07
C TYR A 110 12.65 -22.92 -13.51
N ARG A 111 13.14 -21.98 -14.35
CA ARG A 111 13.52 -22.28 -15.73
C ARG A 111 14.70 -23.25 -15.82
N LEU A 112 15.64 -23.16 -14.89
CA LEU A 112 16.79 -24.05 -14.82
C LEU A 112 16.34 -25.50 -14.55
N PHE A 113 15.50 -25.73 -13.55
CA PHE A 113 14.93 -27.05 -13.28
C PHE A 113 14.05 -27.56 -14.42
N LEU A 114 13.28 -26.68 -15.06
CA LEU A 114 12.45 -27.05 -16.19
C LEU A 114 13.30 -27.51 -17.38
N LYS A 115 14.37 -26.77 -17.70
CA LYS A 115 15.28 -27.11 -18.78
C LYS A 115 15.97 -28.46 -18.57
N GLU A 116 16.45 -28.70 -17.36
CA GLU A 116 17.07 -29.98 -16.99
C GLU A 116 16.09 -31.14 -17.14
N LEU A 117 14.85 -30.99 -16.68
CA LEU A 117 13.83 -32.04 -16.84
C LEU A 117 13.53 -32.32 -18.32
N GLN A 118 13.38 -31.26 -19.13
CA GLN A 118 13.17 -31.42 -20.58
C GLN A 118 14.34 -32.13 -21.27
N TYR A 119 15.57 -31.80 -20.88
CA TYR A 119 16.76 -32.46 -21.41
C TYR A 119 16.76 -33.96 -21.11
N ARG A 120 16.47 -34.34 -19.83
CA ARG A 120 16.43 -35.75 -19.43
C ARG A 120 15.30 -36.54 -20.08
N GLU A 121 14.16 -35.91 -20.36
CA GLU A 121 13.08 -36.55 -21.12
C GLU A 121 13.50 -36.92 -22.55
N LEU A 122 14.34 -36.11 -23.17
CA LEU A 122 14.83 -36.33 -24.54
C LEU A 122 16.05 -37.28 -24.62
N HIS A 123 16.78 -37.49 -23.49
CA HIS A 123 18.06 -38.20 -23.47
C HIS A 123 18.05 -39.39 -22.51
N ALA A 124 16.94 -40.14 -22.45
CA ALA A 124 16.83 -41.37 -21.65
C ALA A 124 17.26 -41.18 -20.19
N ASP A 125 16.80 -40.09 -19.56
CA ASP A 125 17.07 -39.68 -18.17
C ASP A 125 18.54 -39.28 -17.89
N ALA A 126 19.39 -39.16 -18.89
CA ALA A 126 20.76 -38.69 -18.70
C ALA A 126 20.77 -37.18 -18.33
N PRO A 127 21.59 -36.75 -17.35
CA PRO A 127 21.70 -35.36 -16.98
C PRO A 127 22.37 -34.54 -18.11
N ASP A 128 21.99 -33.26 -18.22
CA ASP A 128 22.64 -32.32 -19.17
C ASP A 128 24.12 -32.15 -18.72
N PRO A 129 25.11 -32.57 -19.55
CA PRO A 129 26.53 -32.46 -19.22
C PRO A 129 27.00 -31.02 -19.04
N ASN A 130 26.31 -30.05 -19.67
CA ASN A 130 26.57 -28.62 -19.53
C ASN A 130 25.66 -27.94 -18.51
N GLY A 131 24.78 -28.71 -17.86
CA GLY A 131 23.82 -28.22 -16.86
C GLY A 131 24.45 -28.08 -15.49
N SER A 132 23.91 -27.15 -14.68
CA SER A 132 24.34 -26.97 -13.29
C SER A 132 23.65 -27.92 -12.30
N LEU A 133 22.71 -28.77 -12.79
CA LEU A 133 21.91 -29.68 -11.96
C LEU A 133 22.33 -31.15 -12.12
N THR A 134 23.52 -31.42 -12.65
CA THR A 134 24.09 -32.77 -12.83
C THR A 134 24.20 -33.56 -11.52
N ALA A 135 24.34 -32.86 -10.38
CA ALA A 135 24.39 -33.49 -9.05
C ALA A 135 23.07 -34.13 -8.61
N TYR A 136 21.96 -33.72 -9.19
CA TYR A 136 20.64 -34.30 -8.90
C TYR A 136 20.48 -35.60 -9.66
N LYS A 137 20.73 -36.75 -8.98
CA LYS A 137 20.58 -38.06 -9.59
C LYS A 137 19.11 -38.46 -9.79
N ASP A 138 18.25 -38.03 -8.87
CA ASP A 138 16.84 -38.39 -8.87
C ASP A 138 15.96 -37.34 -9.56
N LYS A 139 15.13 -37.80 -10.48
CA LYS A 139 14.17 -37.00 -11.23
C LYS A 139 13.08 -36.40 -10.30
N SER A 140 12.72 -37.10 -9.22
CA SER A 140 11.73 -36.64 -8.24
C SER A 140 12.21 -35.36 -7.54
N ALA A 141 13.48 -35.26 -7.20
CA ALA A 141 14.10 -34.08 -6.62
C ALA A 141 14.05 -32.87 -7.57
N LEU A 142 14.19 -33.09 -8.88
CA LEU A 142 14.05 -32.03 -9.89
C LEU A 142 12.60 -31.55 -10.01
N TYR A 143 11.61 -32.44 -9.98
CA TYR A 143 10.20 -32.06 -9.97
C TYR A 143 9.85 -31.26 -8.71
N THR A 144 10.35 -31.69 -7.56
CA THR A 144 10.17 -30.97 -6.29
C THR A 144 10.79 -29.58 -6.35
N GLY A 145 12.04 -29.46 -6.82
CA GLY A 145 12.72 -28.18 -6.98
C GLY A 145 11.97 -27.24 -7.92
N LYS A 146 11.54 -27.75 -9.09
CA LYS A 146 10.70 -26.99 -10.03
C LYS A 146 9.42 -26.48 -9.38
N ALA A 147 8.71 -27.33 -8.61
CA ALA A 147 7.48 -26.98 -7.94
C ALA A 147 7.69 -25.90 -6.88
N VAL A 148 8.73 -26.00 -6.06
CA VAL A 148 9.09 -25.03 -5.03
C VAL A 148 9.34 -23.65 -5.66
N TYR A 149 10.19 -23.57 -6.67
CA TYR A 149 10.51 -22.28 -7.32
C TYR A 149 9.32 -21.71 -8.10
N LYS A 150 8.47 -22.55 -8.69
CA LYS A 150 7.19 -22.13 -9.28
C LYS A 150 6.30 -21.46 -8.24
N ASN A 151 6.06 -22.15 -7.11
CA ASN A 151 5.20 -21.63 -6.05
C ASN A 151 5.75 -20.34 -5.45
N ASN A 152 7.06 -20.29 -5.16
CA ASN A 152 7.71 -19.09 -4.64
C ASN A 152 7.54 -17.90 -5.60
N ARG A 153 7.73 -18.11 -6.89
CA ARG A 153 7.50 -17.07 -7.91
C ARG A 153 6.06 -16.56 -7.91
N GLU A 154 5.08 -17.44 -7.82
CA GLU A 154 3.65 -17.10 -7.79
C GLU A 154 3.30 -16.33 -6.51
N VAL A 155 3.82 -16.76 -5.36
CA VAL A 155 3.65 -16.05 -4.08
C VAL A 155 4.25 -14.64 -4.14
N VAL A 156 5.44 -14.47 -4.71
CA VAL A 156 6.06 -13.15 -4.87
C VAL A 156 5.21 -12.23 -5.75
N LEU A 157 4.59 -12.74 -6.82
CA LEU A 157 3.67 -11.96 -7.65
C LEU A 157 2.44 -11.48 -6.86
N ILE A 158 1.90 -12.34 -6.00
CA ILE A 158 0.80 -11.97 -5.11
C ILE A 158 1.24 -10.84 -4.16
N PHE A 159 2.43 -10.97 -3.54
CA PHE A 159 2.96 -9.93 -2.65
C PHE A 159 3.23 -8.61 -3.38
N LEU A 160 3.69 -8.63 -4.63
CA LEU A 160 3.81 -7.42 -5.46
C LEU A 160 2.46 -6.73 -5.65
N GLY A 161 1.41 -7.50 -5.97
CA GLY A 161 0.06 -6.98 -6.12
C GLY A 161 -0.49 -6.40 -4.81
N VAL A 162 -0.31 -7.09 -3.70
CA VAL A 162 -0.72 -6.64 -2.36
C VAL A 162 0.02 -5.35 -1.96
N THR A 163 1.34 -5.32 -2.14
CA THR A 163 2.16 -4.12 -1.84
C THR A 163 1.70 -2.91 -2.65
N TYR A 164 1.40 -3.12 -3.94
CA TYR A 164 0.85 -2.08 -4.79
C TYR A 164 -0.53 -1.61 -4.32
N GLY A 165 -1.43 -2.52 -3.97
CA GLY A 165 -2.74 -2.20 -3.42
C GLY A 165 -2.67 -1.40 -2.12
N ILE A 166 -1.80 -1.80 -1.19
CA ILE A 166 -1.55 -1.08 0.07
C ILE A 166 -1.04 0.33 -0.21
N ASN A 167 -0.13 0.52 -1.18
CA ASN A 167 0.35 1.83 -1.58
C ASN A 167 -0.78 2.76 -2.06
N VAL A 168 -1.69 2.25 -2.89
CA VAL A 168 -2.85 3.03 -3.38
C VAL A 168 -3.80 3.38 -2.24
N LEU A 169 -4.09 2.42 -1.35
CA LEU A 169 -4.95 2.64 -0.18
C LEU A 169 -4.34 3.65 0.79
N ASP A 170 -3.04 3.57 1.10
CA ASP A 170 -2.35 4.52 1.97
C ASP A 170 -2.41 5.95 1.41
N ALA A 171 -2.19 6.11 0.10
CA ALA A 171 -2.30 7.41 -0.56
C ALA A 171 -3.72 7.99 -0.45
N TYR A 172 -4.75 7.15 -0.62
CA TYR A 172 -6.15 7.54 -0.46
C TYR A 172 -6.46 7.99 0.96
N ILE A 173 -6.14 7.12 1.94
CA ILE A 173 -6.44 7.36 3.35
C ILE A 173 -5.74 8.65 3.82
N THR A 174 -4.46 8.81 3.52
CA THR A 174 -3.67 9.99 3.89
C THR A 174 -4.26 11.27 3.31
N ALA A 175 -4.67 11.26 2.02
CA ALA A 175 -5.32 12.42 1.40
C ALA A 175 -6.69 12.71 2.00
N ARG A 176 -7.45 11.69 2.36
CA ARG A 176 -8.80 11.82 2.92
C ARG A 176 -8.78 12.36 4.34
N LEU A 177 -7.95 11.76 5.20
CA LEU A 177 -7.84 12.11 6.62
C LEU A 177 -7.40 13.55 6.81
N LYS A 178 -6.57 14.09 5.92
CA LYS A 178 -6.14 15.48 5.97
C LYS A 178 -7.31 16.48 6.05
N TYR A 179 -8.44 16.19 5.40
CA TYR A 179 -9.62 17.07 5.36
C TYR A 179 -10.70 16.71 6.39
N LEU A 180 -10.49 15.67 7.19
CA LEU A 180 -11.43 15.26 8.23
C LEU A 180 -11.15 15.88 9.60
N ASN A 181 -10.07 16.68 9.73
CA ASN A 181 -9.59 17.26 11.01
C ASN A 181 -9.40 16.23 12.13
N VAL A 182 -9.27 14.94 11.77
CA VAL A 182 -9.09 13.86 12.75
C VAL A 182 -7.65 13.86 13.28
N GLU A 183 -6.69 14.32 12.48
CA GLU A 183 -5.28 14.41 12.89
C GLU A 183 -5.06 15.41 14.03
N ASP A 184 -5.88 16.47 14.11
CA ASP A 184 -5.77 17.48 15.17
C ASP A 184 -6.51 17.05 16.46
N ARG A 185 -7.42 16.07 16.38
CA ARG A 185 -8.19 15.56 17.52
C ARG A 185 -7.68 14.24 18.07
N LEU A 186 -7.03 13.39 17.24
CA LEU A 186 -6.46 12.12 17.65
C LEU A 186 -4.94 12.19 17.56
N GLY A 187 -4.30 12.77 18.55
CA GLY A 187 -2.85 12.80 18.68
C GLY A 187 -2.35 11.56 19.44
N PHE A 188 -1.55 10.72 18.79
CA PHE A 188 -0.74 9.72 19.47
C PHE A 188 0.61 10.35 19.82
N ASP A 189 0.90 10.47 21.09
CA ASP A 189 2.20 10.94 21.57
C ASP A 189 2.92 9.76 22.24
N ILE A 190 4.01 9.31 21.61
CA ILE A 190 4.85 8.22 22.14
C ILE A 190 6.13 8.85 22.65
N ARG A 191 6.35 8.80 23.96
CA ARG A 191 7.56 9.29 24.59
C ARG A 191 8.27 8.19 25.34
N PRO A 192 9.59 8.06 25.20
CA PRO A 192 10.36 7.23 26.11
C PRO A 192 10.27 7.84 27.51
N THR A 193 10.00 7.01 28.49
CA THR A 193 9.92 7.39 29.90
C THR A 193 10.61 6.33 30.75
N PHE A 194 10.88 6.67 31.98
CA PHE A 194 11.39 5.72 32.96
C PHE A 194 10.35 5.57 34.06
N ILE A 195 9.97 4.34 34.36
CA ILE A 195 9.13 4.06 35.51
C ILE A 195 10.05 3.79 36.68
N ASN A 196 9.92 4.60 37.73
CA ASN A 196 10.61 4.40 38.99
C ASN A 196 9.67 3.61 39.90
N SER A 197 9.97 2.35 40.15
CA SER A 197 9.26 1.54 41.13
C SER A 197 10.05 1.52 42.42
N ASN A 198 9.58 2.26 43.42
CA ASN A 198 10.07 2.11 44.79
C ASN A 198 9.60 0.76 45.32
N THR A 199 10.50 -0.22 45.33
CA THR A 199 10.22 -1.48 46.01
C THR A 199 10.48 -1.29 47.52
N MET A 200 9.67 -1.96 48.33
CA MET A 200 9.69 -1.90 49.81
C MET A 200 11.06 -2.28 50.42
N LEU A 201 12.01 -2.74 49.59
CA LEU A 201 13.35 -3.17 49.95
C LEU A 201 14.47 -2.14 49.56
N GLY A 202 14.11 -0.90 49.23
CA GLY A 202 15.10 0.19 49.07
C GLY A 202 15.91 0.17 47.79
N TYR A 203 15.63 -0.73 46.84
CA TYR A 203 16.30 -0.73 45.54
C TYR A 203 15.53 0.11 44.55
N ASN A 204 16.12 1.21 44.08
CA ASN A 204 15.59 2.08 43.05
C ASN A 204 15.81 1.44 41.67
N SER A 205 14.82 0.79 41.07
CA SER A 205 14.94 0.23 39.75
C SER A 205 14.31 1.17 38.69
N PHE A 206 15.15 1.66 37.76
CA PHE A 206 14.70 2.42 36.61
C PHE A 206 14.36 1.45 35.49
N THR A 207 13.07 1.27 35.22
CA THR A 207 12.64 0.45 34.09
C THR A 207 12.34 1.35 32.90
N PRO A 208 13.00 1.18 31.75
CA PRO A 208 12.67 1.92 30.55
C PRO A 208 11.26 1.52 30.09
N ALA A 209 10.43 2.51 29.80
CA ALA A 209 9.05 2.32 29.39
C ALA A 209 8.70 3.28 28.24
N LEU A 210 7.66 2.95 27.49
CA LEU A 210 7.09 3.82 26.48
C LEU A 210 5.74 4.34 26.99
N LYS A 211 5.64 5.66 27.13
CA LYS A 211 4.36 6.32 27.46
C LYS A 211 3.62 6.60 26.17
N LEU A 212 2.46 5.95 26.03
CA LEU A 212 1.51 6.22 24.95
C LEU A 212 0.41 7.14 25.50
N THR A 213 0.30 8.35 24.95
CA THR A 213 -0.77 9.29 25.30
C THR A 213 -1.69 9.47 24.10
N LEU A 214 -2.95 9.15 24.26
CA LEU A 214 -4.00 9.43 23.31
C LEU A 214 -4.63 10.80 23.70
N LYS A 215 -4.53 11.78 22.80
CA LYS A 215 -5.30 13.02 22.91
C LYS A 215 -6.59 12.83 22.12
N LEU A 216 -7.71 12.89 22.82
CA LEU A 216 -9.05 12.87 22.28
C LEU A 216 -9.57 14.29 22.09
#